data_5fb85bdc8c74149eafde67874eb987e8
#
_entry.id   5fb85bdc8c74149eafde67874eb987e8
#
_cell.length_a   1.000
_cell.length_b   1.000
_cell.length_c   1.000
_cell.angle_alpha   90.00
_cell.angle_beta   90.00
_cell.angle_gamma   90.00
#
_symmetry.space_group_name_H-M   'P 1'
#
loop_
_entity.id
_entity.type
_entity.pdbx_description
1 polymer ?
#
loop_
_entity_poly.entity_id
_entity_poly.type
_entity_poly.pdbx_seq_one_letter_code
_entity_poly.pdbx_strand_id
1 'polypeptide(L)'
;MTTIFVPEDFYCPITGELMNDPVSEPDGGHTYERSAIEKWIMKNGTSPMTRKILGVDDLKSNIILKKSIDSIREKISEEQLKIESRIVDSEMKEFTDTLKDTTIKASQKDNNLLIEVDVPNVDKRPPVDIVLCIDVSGSMGTDAP
;
A
#
# COMPACT_ATOMS: atom_id res chain seq x y z
N MET A 1 17.33 -6.54 4.99
CA MET A 1 16.46 -6.12 3.87
C MET A 1 16.35 -7.29 2.92
N THR A 2 15.17 -7.81 2.71
CA THR A 2 14.95 -8.89 1.74
C THR A 2 14.77 -8.25 0.37
N THR A 3 15.72 -8.40 -0.53
CA THR A 3 15.58 -7.91 -1.90
C THR A 3 14.85 -8.97 -2.71
N ILE A 4 13.66 -8.64 -3.20
CA ILE A 4 12.91 -9.51 -4.10
C ILE A 4 13.43 -9.24 -5.50
N PHE A 5 14.06 -10.25 -6.11
CA PHE A 5 14.50 -10.16 -7.49
C PHE A 5 13.35 -10.57 -8.42
N VAL A 6 12.98 -9.68 -9.34
CA VAL A 6 11.99 -9.95 -10.40
C VAL A 6 12.74 -10.12 -11.72
N PRO A 7 12.65 -11.31 -12.37
CA PRO A 7 13.29 -11.55 -13.65
C PRO A 7 12.80 -10.59 -14.74
N GLU A 8 13.69 -10.20 -15.65
CA GLU A 8 13.35 -9.30 -16.77
C GLU A 8 12.28 -9.90 -17.70
N ASP A 9 12.25 -11.22 -17.85
CA ASP A 9 11.26 -11.94 -18.66
C ASP A 9 9.81 -11.78 -18.16
N PHE A 10 9.60 -11.23 -16.96
CA PHE A 10 8.28 -10.98 -16.40
C PHE A 10 7.71 -9.63 -16.85
N TYR A 11 8.53 -8.79 -17.44
CA TYR A 11 8.13 -7.50 -17.96
C TYR A 11 7.78 -7.59 -19.45
N CYS A 12 6.68 -6.95 -19.81
CA CYS A 12 6.25 -6.91 -21.22
C CYS A 12 7.20 -6.04 -22.06
N PRO A 13 7.79 -6.55 -23.15
CA PRO A 13 8.67 -5.77 -24.02
C PRO A 13 8.02 -4.56 -24.68
N ILE A 14 6.68 -4.52 -24.75
CA ILE A 14 5.93 -3.41 -25.36
C ILE A 14 5.64 -2.32 -24.35
N THR A 15 5.23 -2.67 -23.13
CA THR A 15 4.83 -1.70 -22.09
C THR A 15 5.91 -1.38 -21.09
N GLY A 16 6.90 -2.26 -20.91
CA GLY A 16 7.89 -2.17 -19.84
C GLY A 16 7.35 -2.48 -18.45
N GLU A 17 6.10 -2.93 -18.35
CA GLU A 17 5.43 -3.23 -17.07
C GLU A 17 5.38 -4.73 -16.80
N LEU A 18 5.23 -5.09 -15.52
CA LEU A 18 5.04 -6.47 -15.09
C LEU A 18 3.71 -7.02 -15.65
N MET A 19 3.78 -8.13 -16.40
CA MET A 19 2.64 -8.71 -17.08
C MET A 19 1.56 -9.21 -16.10
N ASN A 20 0.30 -9.05 -16.51
CA ASN A 20 -0.88 -9.61 -15.83
C ASN A 20 -1.43 -10.83 -16.54
N ASP A 21 -1.51 -10.77 -17.86
CA ASP A 21 -2.00 -11.86 -18.71
C ASP A 21 -0.96 -12.14 -19.80
N PRO A 22 0.12 -12.85 -19.48
CA PRO A 22 1.19 -13.14 -20.40
C PRO A 22 0.73 -14.11 -21.48
N VAL A 23 0.96 -13.72 -22.74
CA VAL A 23 0.72 -14.55 -23.92
C VAL A 23 1.99 -14.67 -24.75
N SER A 24 2.24 -15.84 -25.30
CA SER A 24 3.40 -16.13 -26.12
C SER A 24 3.02 -16.32 -27.59
N GLU A 25 3.87 -15.85 -28.48
CA GLU A 25 3.79 -16.15 -29.90
C GLU A 25 4.30 -17.57 -30.19
N PRO A 26 3.77 -18.25 -31.26
CA PRO A 26 4.03 -19.67 -31.48
C PRO A 26 5.49 -20.00 -31.79
N ASP A 27 6.18 -19.16 -32.54
CA ASP A 27 7.48 -19.50 -33.14
C ASP A 27 8.68 -18.81 -32.46
N GLY A 28 8.45 -17.85 -31.57
CA GLY A 28 9.53 -17.01 -31.10
C GLY A 28 9.87 -17.13 -29.64
N GLY A 29 9.02 -17.77 -28.87
CA GLY A 29 9.19 -17.82 -27.43
C GLY A 29 9.06 -16.46 -26.71
N HIS A 30 8.78 -15.39 -27.48
CA HIS A 30 8.55 -14.07 -26.89
C HIS A 30 7.18 -14.01 -26.23
N THR A 31 7.14 -13.38 -25.06
CA THR A 31 5.93 -13.24 -24.26
C THR A 31 5.63 -11.77 -24.06
N TYR A 32 4.35 -11.43 -24.13
CA TYR A 32 3.85 -10.07 -24.02
C TYR A 32 2.62 -10.00 -23.14
N GLU A 33 2.29 -8.84 -22.65
CA GLU A 33 0.96 -8.56 -22.10
C GLU A 33 -0.08 -8.67 -23.21
N ARG A 34 -1.15 -9.45 -22.99
CA ARG A 34 -2.20 -9.73 -24.00
C ARG A 34 -2.75 -8.45 -24.61
N SER A 35 -3.17 -7.51 -23.77
CA SER A 35 -3.79 -6.28 -24.24
C SER A 35 -2.85 -5.41 -25.09
N ALA A 36 -1.54 -5.50 -24.85
CA ALA A 36 -0.54 -4.74 -25.59
C ALA A 36 -0.24 -5.37 -26.95
N ILE A 37 -0.05 -6.71 -26.99
CA ILE A 37 0.26 -7.40 -28.24
C ILE A 37 -0.96 -7.44 -29.19
N GLU A 38 -2.19 -7.59 -28.69
CA GLU A 38 -3.39 -7.53 -29.51
C GLU A 38 -3.53 -6.17 -30.20
N LYS A 39 -3.33 -5.07 -29.46
CA LYS A 39 -3.32 -3.72 -30.06
C LYS A 39 -2.23 -3.55 -31.10
N TRP A 40 -1.06 -4.12 -30.85
CA TRP A 40 0.05 -4.09 -31.80
C TRP A 40 -0.29 -4.84 -33.09
N ILE A 41 -0.82 -6.07 -32.97
CA ILE A 41 -1.21 -6.91 -34.12
C ILE A 41 -2.31 -6.22 -34.94
N MET A 42 -3.33 -5.65 -34.32
CA MET A 42 -4.39 -4.91 -35.00
C MET A 42 -3.85 -3.77 -35.86
N LYS A 43 -2.76 -3.14 -35.43
CA LYS A 43 -2.17 -2.02 -36.15
C LYS A 43 -1.15 -2.45 -37.20
N ASN A 44 -0.34 -3.46 -36.91
CA ASN A 44 0.85 -3.81 -37.70
C ASN A 44 0.75 -5.17 -38.38
N GLY A 45 -0.11 -6.09 -37.90
CA GLY A 45 -0.27 -7.45 -38.45
C GLY A 45 0.96 -8.36 -38.28
N THR A 46 1.93 -7.95 -37.47
CA THR A 46 3.21 -8.65 -37.31
C THR A 46 3.67 -8.67 -35.88
N SER A 47 4.56 -9.61 -35.53
CA SER A 47 5.26 -9.65 -34.25
C SER A 47 6.18 -8.42 -34.08
N PRO A 48 6.20 -7.79 -32.91
CA PRO A 48 7.10 -6.65 -32.65
C PRO A 48 8.59 -7.05 -32.69
N MET A 49 8.91 -8.27 -32.30
CA MET A 49 10.30 -8.72 -32.19
C MET A 49 10.76 -9.47 -33.46
N THR A 50 9.95 -10.39 -33.97
CA THR A 50 10.35 -11.21 -35.12
C THR A 50 9.94 -10.64 -36.46
N ARG A 51 9.00 -9.68 -36.50
CA ARG A 51 8.40 -9.07 -37.70
C ARG A 51 7.67 -10.05 -38.60
N LYS A 52 7.51 -11.30 -38.19
CA LYS A 52 6.69 -12.28 -38.89
C LYS A 52 5.23 -11.92 -38.78
N ILE A 53 4.44 -12.33 -39.77
CA ILE A 53 2.98 -12.19 -39.73
C ILE A 53 2.47 -12.94 -38.51
N LEU A 54 1.62 -12.27 -37.72
CA LEU A 54 1.07 -12.79 -36.48
C LEU A 54 -0.39 -12.36 -36.37
N GLY A 55 -1.25 -13.33 -36.14
CA GLY A 55 -2.67 -13.11 -35.82
C GLY A 55 -2.93 -13.15 -34.33
N VAL A 56 -4.04 -12.58 -33.89
CA VAL A 56 -4.45 -12.62 -32.48
C VAL A 56 -4.76 -14.08 -32.07
N ASP A 57 -5.30 -14.89 -32.99
CA ASP A 57 -5.65 -16.29 -32.75
C ASP A 57 -4.42 -17.21 -32.61
N ASP A 58 -3.25 -16.73 -33.03
CA ASP A 58 -1.99 -17.47 -32.89
C ASP A 58 -1.40 -17.38 -31.47
N LEU A 59 -1.86 -16.42 -30.67
CA LEU A 59 -1.37 -16.20 -29.33
C LEU A 59 -1.80 -17.29 -28.37
N LYS A 60 -0.86 -17.80 -27.57
CA LYS A 60 -1.10 -18.82 -26.55
C LYS A 60 -0.88 -18.25 -25.14
N SER A 61 -1.85 -18.47 -24.25
CA SER A 61 -1.69 -18.05 -22.84
C SER A 61 -0.52 -18.77 -22.19
N ASN A 62 0.38 -18.01 -21.58
CA ASN A 62 1.51 -18.53 -20.82
C ASN A 62 1.14 -18.70 -19.35
N ILE A 63 0.42 -19.79 -19.04
CA ILE A 63 -0.10 -20.07 -17.70
C ILE A 63 1.04 -20.26 -16.69
N ILE A 64 2.17 -20.83 -17.11
CA ILE A 64 3.29 -21.08 -16.22
C ILE A 64 3.90 -19.74 -15.77
N LEU A 65 4.16 -18.86 -16.73
CA LEU A 65 4.69 -17.53 -16.44
C LEU A 65 3.72 -16.72 -15.60
N LYS A 66 2.42 -16.77 -15.90
CA LYS A 66 1.38 -16.11 -15.11
C LYS A 66 1.45 -16.52 -13.64
N LYS A 67 1.46 -17.82 -13.35
CA LYS A 67 1.57 -18.33 -11.97
C LYS A 67 2.84 -17.85 -11.27
N SER A 68 3.96 -17.80 -11.99
CA SER A 68 5.22 -17.33 -11.43
C SER A 68 5.18 -15.84 -11.09
N ILE A 69 4.57 -15.03 -11.95
CA ILE A 69 4.36 -13.60 -11.72
C ILE A 69 3.43 -13.38 -10.52
N ASP A 70 2.31 -14.10 -10.45
CA ASP A 70 1.35 -13.99 -9.35
C ASP A 70 2.01 -14.33 -8.01
N SER A 71 2.83 -15.39 -7.95
CA SER A 71 3.59 -15.75 -6.74
C SER A 71 4.59 -14.67 -6.31
N ILE A 72 5.23 -13.97 -7.25
CA ILE A 72 6.12 -12.85 -6.92
C ILE A 72 5.33 -11.65 -6.42
N ARG A 73 4.17 -11.36 -7.02
CA ARG A 73 3.29 -10.27 -6.56
C ARG A 73 2.82 -10.48 -5.12
N GLU A 74 2.43 -11.71 -4.78
CA GLU A 74 2.06 -12.06 -3.40
C GLU A 74 3.21 -11.77 -2.43
N LYS A 75 4.43 -12.20 -2.76
CA LYS A 75 5.61 -11.94 -1.92
C LYS A 75 5.92 -10.44 -1.77
N ILE A 76 5.78 -9.67 -2.84
CA ILE A 76 5.97 -8.21 -2.79
C ILE A 76 4.93 -7.58 -1.86
N SER A 77 3.66 -7.97 -2.00
CA SER A 77 2.58 -7.48 -1.15
C SER A 77 2.78 -7.81 0.32
N GLU A 78 3.17 -9.05 0.64
CA GLU A 78 3.47 -9.46 2.01
C GLU A 78 4.64 -8.66 2.63
N GLU A 79 5.68 -8.41 1.85
CA GLU A 79 6.84 -7.64 2.35
C GLU A 79 6.48 -6.15 2.55
N GLN A 80 5.64 -5.57 1.69
CA GLN A 80 5.13 -4.20 1.86
C GLN A 80 4.31 -4.09 3.16
N LEU A 81 3.40 -5.02 3.42
CA LEU A 81 2.61 -5.05 4.66
C LEU A 81 3.50 -5.15 5.91
N LYS A 82 4.58 -5.93 5.85
CA LYS A 82 5.56 -6.04 6.96
C LYS A 82 6.31 -4.74 7.19
N ILE A 83 6.65 -4.02 6.13
CA ILE A 83 7.32 -2.71 6.23
C ILE A 83 6.39 -1.69 6.86
N GLU A 84 5.15 -1.60 6.38
CA GLU A 84 4.13 -0.69 6.92
C GLU A 84 3.87 -0.96 8.40
N SER A 85 3.70 -2.22 8.81
CA SER A 85 3.48 -2.57 10.22
C SER A 85 4.67 -2.15 11.11
N ARG A 86 5.91 -2.33 10.63
CA ARG A 86 7.10 -1.91 11.39
C ARG A 86 7.20 -0.38 11.54
N ILE A 87 6.79 0.37 10.51
CA ILE A 87 6.77 1.83 10.58
C ILE A 87 5.74 2.28 11.60
N VAL A 88 4.53 1.74 11.56
CA VAL A 88 3.46 2.05 12.51
C VAL A 88 3.88 1.72 13.94
N ASP A 89 4.46 0.54 14.18
CA ASP A 89 4.94 0.14 15.51
C ASP A 89 6.06 1.08 16.03
N SER A 90 6.95 1.52 15.15
CA SER A 90 8.03 2.46 15.49
C SER A 90 7.48 3.85 15.87
N GLU A 91 6.54 4.37 15.07
CA GLU A 91 5.89 5.67 15.33
C GLU A 91 5.04 5.63 16.59
N MET A 92 4.29 4.55 16.83
CA MET A 92 3.50 4.34 18.03
C MET A 92 4.37 4.26 19.27
N LYS A 93 5.53 3.61 19.18
CA LYS A 93 6.47 3.52 20.31
C LYS A 93 7.06 4.88 20.66
N GLU A 94 7.48 5.66 19.67
CA GLU A 94 7.97 7.01 19.88
C GLU A 94 6.89 7.90 20.50
N PHE A 95 5.66 7.79 20.02
CA PHE A 95 4.52 8.53 20.58
C PHE A 95 4.21 8.13 22.04
N THR A 96 4.19 6.82 22.34
CA THR A 96 3.95 6.35 23.71
C THR A 96 5.08 6.72 24.67
N ASP A 97 6.32 6.72 24.21
CA ASP A 97 7.46 7.14 25.04
C ASP A 97 7.40 8.65 25.34
N THR A 98 6.94 9.46 24.40
CA THR A 98 6.70 10.89 24.60
C THR A 98 5.57 11.16 25.60
N LEU A 99 4.52 10.33 25.60
CA LEU A 99 3.38 10.47 26.52
C LEU A 99 3.68 10.01 27.95
N LYS A 100 4.69 9.20 28.19
CA LYS A 100 5.04 8.70 29.54
C LYS A 100 5.34 9.82 30.53
N ASP A 101 5.90 10.93 30.07
CA ASP A 101 6.26 12.06 30.89
C ASP A 101 5.20 13.18 30.90
N THR A 102 4.05 12.93 30.23
CA THR A 102 2.94 13.87 30.19
C THR A 102 2.13 13.79 31.49
N THR A 103 2.01 14.89 32.20
CA THR A 103 1.19 14.96 33.40
C THR A 103 -0.09 15.74 33.13
N ILE A 104 -1.23 15.14 33.52
CA ILE A 104 -2.54 15.77 33.43
C ILE A 104 -3.01 16.09 34.85
N LYS A 105 -3.23 17.35 35.14
CA LYS A 105 -3.80 17.84 36.39
C LYS A 105 -5.18 18.40 36.15
N ALA A 106 -6.17 17.88 36.84
CA ALA A 106 -7.53 18.42 36.83
C ALA A 106 -7.82 19.09 38.17
N SER A 107 -8.29 20.32 38.13
CA SER A 107 -8.72 21.05 39.32
C SER A 107 -10.08 21.69 39.04
N GLN A 108 -10.95 21.68 40.07
CA GLN A 108 -12.25 22.32 40.01
C GLN A 108 -12.24 23.56 40.89
N LYS A 109 -12.63 24.69 40.33
CA LYS A 109 -12.82 25.93 41.08
C LYS A 109 -14.16 26.51 40.67
N ASP A 110 -15.04 26.69 41.67
CA ASP A 110 -16.44 27.08 41.49
C ASP A 110 -17.17 26.09 40.54
N ASN A 111 -17.73 26.53 39.46
CA ASN A 111 -18.40 25.66 38.49
C ASN A 111 -17.52 25.38 37.24
N ASN A 112 -16.22 25.72 37.30
CA ASN A 112 -15.32 25.55 36.16
C ASN A 112 -14.32 24.39 36.44
N LEU A 113 -14.15 23.53 35.44
CA LEU A 113 -13.14 22.49 35.43
C LEU A 113 -11.90 23.01 34.67
N LEU A 114 -10.79 23.10 35.38
CA LEU A 114 -9.48 23.43 34.79
C LEU A 114 -8.69 22.16 34.59
N ILE A 115 -8.33 21.89 33.33
CA ILE A 115 -7.47 20.77 32.95
C ILE A 115 -6.15 21.37 32.48
N GLU A 116 -5.08 21.08 33.21
CA GLU A 116 -3.74 21.46 32.87
C GLU A 116 -2.99 20.24 32.35
N VAL A 117 -2.49 20.32 31.11
CA VAL A 117 -1.72 19.27 30.47
C VAL A 117 -0.30 19.76 30.33
N ASP A 118 0.61 19.16 31.10
CA ASP A 118 2.05 19.47 31.05
C ASP A 118 2.71 18.42 30.12
N VAL A 119 3.15 18.86 28.95
CA VAL A 119 3.82 18.03 27.97
C VAL A 119 5.31 18.37 27.99
N PRO A 120 6.20 17.40 28.16
CA PRO A 120 7.64 17.64 28.18
C PRO A 120 8.10 18.30 26.88
N ASN A 121 9.08 19.19 27.00
CA ASN A 121 9.59 19.94 25.86
C ASN A 121 10.37 19.03 24.92
N VAL A 122 9.77 18.67 23.80
CA VAL A 122 10.40 17.87 22.75
C VAL A 122 10.80 18.81 21.61
N ASP A 123 12.07 18.85 21.29
CA ASP A 123 12.64 19.74 20.25
C ASP A 123 12.10 19.49 18.84
N LYS A 124 11.37 18.40 18.64
CA LYS A 124 10.66 18.04 17.40
C LYS A 124 9.23 17.65 17.70
N ARG A 125 8.33 18.61 17.67
CA ARG A 125 6.89 18.33 17.71
C ARG A 125 6.39 18.07 16.29
N PRO A 126 5.82 16.89 15.99
CA PRO A 126 4.90 16.79 14.88
C PRO A 126 3.68 17.67 15.18
N PRO A 127 3.04 18.30 14.20
CA PRO A 127 1.80 19.03 14.42
C PRO A 127 0.74 18.04 14.90
N VAL A 128 0.42 18.07 16.18
CA VAL A 128 -0.66 17.28 16.77
C VAL A 128 -1.77 18.23 17.16
N ASP A 129 -2.87 18.17 16.43
CA ASP A 129 -4.12 18.81 16.83
C ASP A 129 -4.80 17.92 17.88
N ILE A 130 -4.74 18.34 19.14
CA ILE A 130 -5.47 17.66 20.21
C ILE A 130 -6.89 18.24 20.24
N VAL A 131 -7.86 17.51 19.71
CA VAL A 131 -9.29 17.85 19.84
C VAL A 131 -9.82 17.19 21.12
N LEU A 132 -10.00 18.00 22.16
CA LEU A 132 -10.69 17.57 23.39
C LEU A 132 -12.20 17.73 23.16
N CYS A 133 -12.93 16.65 22.92
CA CYS A 133 -14.38 16.63 22.98
C CYS A 133 -14.82 16.33 24.42
N ILE A 134 -15.21 17.38 25.16
CA ILE A 134 -15.84 17.21 26.47
C ILE A 134 -17.35 17.25 26.25
N ASP A 135 -18.00 16.11 26.35
CA ASP A 135 -19.46 16.04 26.37
C ASP A 135 -19.96 16.45 27.79
N VAL A 136 -20.52 17.65 27.85
CA VAL A 136 -21.12 18.20 29.09
C VAL A 136 -22.63 17.99 29.05
N SER A 137 -23.14 16.97 28.38
CA SER A 137 -24.54 16.62 28.43
C SER A 137 -24.90 16.15 29.84
N GLY A 138 -25.28 17.12 30.68
CA GLY A 138 -25.80 16.88 32.01
C GLY A 138 -27.19 16.26 31.98
N SER A 139 -27.26 14.97 31.77
CA SER A 139 -28.43 14.19 32.17
C SER A 139 -28.16 13.51 33.53
N MET A 140 -27.94 14.29 34.54
CA MET A 140 -28.19 13.85 35.90
C MET A 140 -29.67 13.91 36.09
N GLY A 141 -30.36 12.82 35.77
CA GLY A 141 -31.73 12.60 36.18
C GLY A 141 -31.80 12.69 37.70
N THR A 142 -32.35 13.76 38.20
CA THR A 142 -32.83 13.82 39.58
C THR A 142 -34.11 12.98 39.63
N ASP A 143 -33.96 11.70 39.92
CA ASP A 143 -35.04 10.98 40.54
C ASP A 143 -35.11 11.45 42.01
N ALA A 144 -36.05 12.34 42.29
CA ALA A 144 -36.49 12.65 43.64
C ALA A 144 -37.78 11.88 43.94
N PRO A 145 -38.03 11.47 45.18
CA PRO A 145 -39.05 10.53 45.61
C PRO A 145 -40.49 11.00 45.49
#